data_a03db99e84ac25f2689033ed2fef9273
#
_entry.id   a03db99e84ac25f2689033ed2fef9273
#
_cell.length_a   1.000
_cell.length_b   1.000
_cell.length_c   1.000
_cell.angle_alpha   90.00
_cell.angle_beta   90.00
_cell.angle_gamma   90.00
#
_symmetry.space_group_name_H-M   'P 1'
#
loop_
_entity.id
_entity.type
_entity.pdbx_description
1 polymer ?
#
loop_
_entity_poly.entity_id
_entity_poly.type
_entity_poly.pdbx_seq_one_letter_code
_entity_poly.pdbx_strand_id
1 'polypeptide(L)'
;MEPALIESIVTTPLAISDDARAVRDALVARGLETPLVYNGLSRDQKYRRIKESFAEIARTLGLDLADDSLSETPHRIAKMYVDEIFSGLDYAHFPKATAIENKMGVDEMVRVSEIAVVSTCELHFFTIQGVADIAYVPAVKLFGLPKRTRIVRF
;
A
#
# COMPACT_ATOMS: atom_id res chain seq x y z
N MET A 1 9.61 19.37 38.28
CA MET A 1 8.83 19.67 37.07
C MET A 1 8.68 18.34 36.34
N GLU A 2 7.55 17.65 36.62
CA GLU A 2 7.26 16.30 36.07
C GLU A 2 6.96 16.38 34.59
N PRO A 3 7.45 15.44 33.77
CA PRO A 3 7.02 15.32 32.38
C PRO A 3 5.61 14.70 32.35
N ALA A 4 4.66 15.44 31.79
CA ALA A 4 3.30 15.00 31.56
C ALA A 4 3.29 13.67 30.78
N LEU A 5 2.68 12.66 31.38
CA LEU A 5 2.29 11.40 30.76
C LEU A 5 1.40 11.70 29.54
N ILE A 6 1.98 11.57 28.35
CA ILE A 6 1.20 11.48 27.11
C ILE A 6 0.55 10.09 27.13
N GLU A 7 -0.71 10.03 27.55
CA GLU A 7 -1.54 8.84 27.37
C GLU A 7 -1.54 8.47 25.89
N SER A 8 -0.86 7.38 25.57
CA SER A 8 -0.89 6.76 24.27
C SER A 8 -2.29 6.22 24.04
N ILE A 9 -3.09 6.92 23.25
CA ILE A 9 -4.30 6.35 22.66
C ILE A 9 -3.79 5.25 21.72
N VAL A 10 -3.75 4.03 22.23
CA VAL A 10 -3.52 2.82 21.44
C VAL A 10 -4.76 2.63 20.57
N THR A 11 -4.79 3.25 19.41
CA THR A 11 -5.74 2.88 18.37
C THR A 11 -5.38 1.46 17.95
N THR A 12 -6.24 0.51 18.34
CA THR A 12 -6.12 -0.88 17.93
C THR A 12 -5.93 -0.95 16.42
N PRO A 13 -4.88 -1.61 15.91
CA PRO A 13 -4.72 -1.78 14.46
C PRO A 13 -5.98 -2.40 13.89
N LEU A 14 -6.47 -1.86 12.78
CA LEU A 14 -7.59 -2.46 12.03
C LEU A 14 -7.30 -3.96 11.85
N ALA A 15 -8.29 -4.80 12.13
CA ALA A 15 -8.12 -6.25 12.00
C ALA A 15 -7.83 -6.59 10.54
N ILE A 16 -6.62 -7.06 10.27
CA ILE A 16 -6.21 -7.53 8.94
C ILE A 16 -6.77 -8.94 8.71
N SER A 17 -7.11 -9.28 7.47
CA SER A 17 -7.58 -10.62 7.12
C SER A 17 -6.48 -11.67 7.32
N ASP A 18 -6.86 -12.95 7.47
CA ASP A 18 -5.90 -14.03 7.61
C ASP A 18 -5.01 -14.17 6.36
N ASP A 19 -5.56 -13.93 5.17
CA ASP A 19 -4.80 -13.91 3.92
C ASP A 19 -3.74 -12.79 3.93
N ALA A 20 -4.14 -11.58 4.33
CA ALA A 20 -3.23 -10.43 4.44
C ALA A 20 -2.11 -10.71 5.45
N ARG A 21 -2.44 -11.32 6.59
CA ARG A 21 -1.48 -11.72 7.62
C ARG A 21 -0.48 -12.73 7.08
N ALA A 22 -0.97 -13.78 6.41
CA ALA A 22 -0.12 -14.83 5.84
C ALA A 22 0.86 -14.27 4.80
N VAL A 23 0.42 -13.35 3.94
CA VAL A 23 1.27 -12.69 2.95
C VAL A 23 2.32 -11.81 3.63
N ARG A 24 1.91 -10.95 4.56
CA ARG A 24 2.83 -10.10 5.32
C ARG A 24 3.90 -10.94 6.02
N ASP A 25 3.49 -11.96 6.77
CA ASP A 25 4.42 -12.79 7.54
C ASP A 25 5.41 -13.53 6.61
N ALA A 26 4.97 -13.93 5.42
CA ALA A 26 5.83 -14.52 4.41
C ALA A 26 6.85 -13.53 3.81
N LEU A 27 6.47 -12.26 3.62
CA LEU A 27 7.36 -11.20 3.15
C LEU A 27 8.38 -10.81 4.23
N VAL A 28 7.92 -10.63 5.47
CA VAL A 28 8.79 -10.35 6.62
C VAL A 28 9.83 -11.46 6.81
N ALA A 29 9.41 -12.73 6.76
CA ALA A 29 10.31 -13.87 6.92
C ALA A 29 11.41 -13.95 5.84
N ARG A 30 11.18 -13.33 4.67
CA ARG A 30 12.13 -13.27 3.57
C ARG A 30 12.90 -11.95 3.47
N GLY A 31 12.66 -11.00 4.38
CA GLY A 31 13.26 -9.67 4.33
C GLY A 31 12.84 -8.83 3.11
N LEU A 32 11.63 -9.09 2.58
CA LEU A 32 11.08 -8.41 1.41
C LEU A 32 10.06 -7.34 1.79
N GLU A 33 9.69 -7.27 3.06
CA GLU A 33 8.77 -6.25 3.56
C GLU A 33 9.47 -4.90 3.69
N THR A 34 8.83 -3.83 3.22
CA THR A 34 9.30 -2.47 3.50
C THR A 34 9.36 -2.23 5.01
N PRO A 35 10.49 -1.74 5.56
CA PRO A 35 10.62 -1.49 6.99
C PRO A 35 9.59 -0.47 7.48
N LEU A 36 8.67 -0.88 8.34
CA LEU A 36 7.61 -0.04 8.88
C LEU A 36 7.76 0.15 10.38
N VAL A 37 7.54 1.37 10.84
CA VAL A 37 7.41 1.71 12.26
C VAL A 37 5.99 2.21 12.52
N TYR A 38 5.32 1.58 13.48
CA TYR A 38 4.01 2.04 13.90
C TYR A 38 4.13 3.40 14.59
N ASN A 39 3.50 4.43 14.02
CA ASN A 39 3.58 5.81 14.51
C ASN A 39 2.28 6.32 15.16
N GLY A 40 1.26 5.47 15.29
CA GLY A 40 -0.01 5.80 15.94
C GLY A 40 -0.85 6.85 15.23
N LEU A 41 -0.46 7.31 14.04
CA LEU A 41 -1.17 8.37 13.34
C LEU A 41 -2.41 7.82 12.61
N SER A 42 -3.55 8.50 12.81
CA SER A 42 -4.73 8.26 11.98
C SER A 42 -4.51 8.72 10.54
N ARG A 43 -5.36 8.23 9.61
CA ARG A 43 -5.33 8.67 8.20
C ARG A 43 -5.35 10.21 8.08
N ASP A 44 -6.24 10.88 8.81
CA ASP A 44 -6.37 12.34 8.74
C ASP A 44 -5.17 13.08 9.33
N GLN A 45 -4.52 12.49 10.34
CA GLN A 45 -3.28 13.04 10.89
C GLN A 45 -2.12 12.89 9.91
N LYS A 46 -1.98 11.73 9.24
CA LYS A 46 -1.00 11.52 8.17
C LYS A 46 -1.22 12.52 7.04
N TYR A 47 -2.47 12.64 6.57
CA TYR A 47 -2.85 13.59 5.52
C TYR A 47 -2.46 15.04 5.87
N ARG A 48 -2.84 15.54 7.04
CA ARG A 48 -2.52 16.92 7.45
C ARG A 48 -1.01 17.15 7.49
N ARG A 49 -0.24 16.27 8.12
CA ARG A 49 1.21 16.39 8.21
C ARG A 49 1.89 16.36 6.84
N ILE A 50 1.48 15.46 5.97
CA ILE A 50 2.02 15.36 4.60
C ILE A 50 1.69 16.63 3.81
N LYS A 51 0.44 17.15 3.91
CA LYS A 51 0.04 18.41 3.27
C LYS A 51 0.94 19.57 3.71
N GLU A 52 1.16 19.72 5.01
CA GLU A 52 2.03 20.76 5.57
C GLU A 52 3.48 20.62 5.08
N SER A 53 4.01 19.41 5.07
CA SER A 53 5.38 19.13 4.60
C SER A 53 5.54 19.47 3.11
N PHE A 54 4.57 19.11 2.27
CA PHE A 54 4.62 19.47 0.84
C PHE A 54 4.43 20.97 0.59
N ALA A 55 3.64 21.65 1.40
CA ALA A 55 3.56 23.12 1.34
C ALA A 55 4.92 23.77 1.66
N GLU A 56 5.66 23.22 2.63
CA GLU A 56 7.00 23.70 2.95
C GLU A 56 8.00 23.40 1.84
N ILE A 57 7.97 22.19 1.27
CA ILE A 57 8.80 21.84 0.10
C ILE A 57 8.54 22.81 -1.05
N ALA A 58 7.27 23.11 -1.38
CA ALA A 58 6.91 24.03 -2.45
C ALA A 58 7.48 25.43 -2.20
N ARG A 59 7.35 25.97 -0.99
CA ARG A 59 7.93 27.26 -0.62
C ARG A 59 9.45 27.27 -0.72
N THR A 60 10.11 26.20 -0.27
CA THR A 60 11.56 26.04 -0.36
C THR A 60 12.05 26.05 -1.80
N LEU A 61 11.26 25.51 -2.73
CA LEU A 61 11.52 25.54 -4.17
C LEU A 61 11.18 26.89 -4.83
N GLY A 62 10.61 27.85 -4.08
CA GLY A 62 10.22 29.15 -4.61
C GLY A 62 8.89 29.15 -5.37
N LEU A 63 8.05 28.11 -5.17
CA LEU A 63 6.73 28.04 -5.79
C LEU A 63 5.72 28.93 -5.03
N ASP A 64 4.94 29.71 -5.76
CA ASP A 64 3.91 30.56 -5.18
C ASP A 64 2.61 29.78 -4.96
N LEU A 65 2.35 29.44 -3.72
CA LEU A 65 1.10 28.75 -3.33
C LEU A 65 -0.13 29.69 -3.26
N ALA A 66 0.05 30.99 -3.50
CA ALA A 66 -1.09 31.91 -3.65
C ALA A 66 -1.65 31.89 -5.08
N ASP A 67 -0.87 31.38 -6.06
CA ASP A 67 -1.35 31.15 -7.41
C ASP A 67 -2.44 30.08 -7.44
N ASP A 68 -3.51 30.30 -8.20
CA ASP A 68 -4.67 29.42 -8.28
C ASP A 68 -4.33 28.02 -8.82
N SER A 69 -3.33 27.89 -9.68
CA SER A 69 -2.85 26.60 -10.22
C SER A 69 -2.13 25.75 -9.18
N LEU A 70 -1.50 26.36 -8.18
CA LEU A 70 -0.64 25.69 -7.19
C LEU A 70 -1.27 25.62 -5.79
N SER A 71 -2.27 26.44 -5.48
CA SER A 71 -2.87 26.56 -4.14
C SER A 71 -3.34 25.24 -3.56
N GLU A 72 -3.90 24.36 -4.38
CA GLU A 72 -4.39 23.04 -3.98
C GLU A 72 -3.35 21.90 -4.13
N THR A 73 -2.15 22.20 -4.64
CA THR A 73 -1.12 21.19 -4.90
C THR A 73 -0.72 20.40 -3.63
N PRO A 74 -0.46 21.03 -2.47
CA PRO A 74 -0.15 20.28 -1.25
C PRO A 74 -1.28 19.35 -0.80
N HIS A 75 -2.54 19.76 -0.99
CA HIS A 75 -3.72 18.95 -0.72
C HIS A 75 -3.77 17.71 -1.63
N ARG A 76 -3.62 17.92 -2.95
CA ARG A 76 -3.68 16.86 -3.94
C ARG A 76 -2.57 15.83 -3.73
N ILE A 77 -1.35 16.30 -3.47
CA ILE A 77 -0.21 15.41 -3.17
C ILE A 77 -0.46 14.62 -1.90
N ALA A 78 -0.88 15.27 -0.82
CA ALA A 78 -1.15 14.56 0.43
C ALA A 78 -2.22 13.47 0.27
N LYS A 79 -3.29 13.77 -0.45
CA LYS A 79 -4.35 12.80 -0.75
C LYS A 79 -3.82 11.62 -1.57
N MET A 80 -3.09 11.90 -2.64
CA MET A 80 -2.47 10.89 -3.50
C MET A 80 -1.52 9.98 -2.71
N TYR A 81 -0.68 10.55 -1.84
CA TYR A 81 0.27 9.76 -1.03
C TYR A 81 -0.44 8.86 -0.03
N VAL A 82 -1.45 9.37 0.68
CA VAL A 82 -2.14 8.60 1.73
C VAL A 82 -3.10 7.57 1.14
N ASP A 83 -3.86 7.93 0.10
CA ASP A 83 -4.97 7.11 -0.38
C ASP A 83 -4.60 6.20 -1.56
N GLU A 84 -3.53 6.52 -2.29
CA GLU A 84 -3.19 5.82 -3.52
C GLU A 84 -1.78 5.21 -3.43
N ILE A 85 -0.73 6.05 -3.43
CA ILE A 85 0.67 5.60 -3.56
C ILE A 85 1.10 4.68 -2.41
N PHE A 86 0.80 5.06 -1.17
CA PHE A 86 1.21 4.32 0.03
C PHE A 86 0.06 3.57 0.70
N SER A 87 -1.07 3.40 0.02
CA SER A 87 -2.21 2.64 0.55
C SER A 87 -1.87 1.18 0.83
N GLY A 88 -0.97 0.59 0.04
CA GLY A 88 -0.48 -0.79 0.20
C GLY A 88 0.37 -1.03 1.46
N LEU A 89 0.86 0.02 2.11
CA LEU A 89 1.54 -0.11 3.41
C LEU A 89 0.57 -0.48 4.55
N ASP A 90 -0.74 -0.34 4.32
CA ASP A 90 -1.78 -0.74 5.27
C ASP A 90 -2.45 -2.04 4.78
N TYR A 91 -2.09 -3.16 5.36
CA TYR A 91 -2.65 -4.48 5.05
C TYR A 91 -4.17 -4.60 5.28
N ALA A 92 -4.82 -3.61 5.90
CA ALA A 92 -6.28 -3.53 5.93
C ALA A 92 -6.87 -3.34 4.52
N HIS A 93 -6.10 -2.77 3.58
CA HIS A 93 -6.46 -2.62 2.17
C HIS A 93 -6.12 -3.84 1.31
N PHE A 94 -5.52 -4.89 1.90
CA PHE A 94 -5.17 -6.09 1.15
C PHE A 94 -6.40 -6.68 0.44
N PRO A 95 -6.32 -6.95 -0.86
CA PRO A 95 -7.46 -7.45 -1.62
C PRO A 95 -7.89 -8.83 -1.12
N LYS A 96 -9.18 -9.01 -0.89
CA LYS A 96 -9.73 -10.31 -0.47
C LYS A 96 -9.36 -11.39 -1.50
N ALA A 97 -8.53 -12.32 -1.11
CA ALA A 97 -8.22 -13.50 -1.89
C ALA A 97 -9.39 -14.49 -1.79
N THR A 98 -10.02 -14.84 -2.91
CA THR A 98 -11.04 -15.90 -2.92
C THR A 98 -10.50 -17.04 -3.77
N ALA A 99 -10.26 -18.15 -3.13
CA ALA A 99 -9.99 -19.40 -3.79
C ALA A 99 -11.31 -20.17 -3.94
N ILE A 100 -11.47 -20.85 -5.05
CA ILE A 100 -12.58 -21.78 -5.34
C ILE A 100 -12.03 -23.20 -5.36
N GLU A 101 -12.88 -24.18 -5.08
CA GLU A 101 -12.50 -25.60 -5.21
C GLU A 101 -12.15 -25.94 -6.64
N ASN A 102 -11.09 -26.72 -6.82
CA ASN A 102 -10.65 -27.23 -8.11
C ASN A 102 -11.50 -28.43 -8.55
N LYS A 103 -12.81 -28.19 -8.76
CA LYS A 103 -13.75 -29.26 -9.18
C LYS A 103 -13.47 -29.81 -10.59
N MET A 104 -12.77 -29.04 -11.41
CA MET A 104 -12.41 -29.44 -12.77
C MET A 104 -11.15 -30.29 -12.84
N GLY A 105 -10.46 -30.48 -11.70
CA GLY A 105 -9.22 -31.27 -11.64
C GLY A 105 -8.09 -30.66 -12.48
N VAL A 106 -8.04 -29.32 -12.60
CA VAL A 106 -6.95 -28.65 -13.33
C VAL A 106 -5.65 -28.90 -12.58
N ASP A 107 -4.70 -29.57 -13.21
CA ASP A 107 -3.37 -29.93 -12.73
C ASP A 107 -2.24 -29.33 -13.58
N GLU A 108 -2.59 -28.64 -14.66
CA GLU A 108 -1.65 -27.90 -15.50
C GLU A 108 -1.31 -26.53 -14.93
N MET A 109 -0.18 -25.98 -15.37
CA MET A 109 0.26 -24.65 -14.98
C MET A 109 -0.69 -23.57 -15.50
N VAL A 110 -1.26 -22.80 -14.59
CA VAL A 110 -2.07 -21.63 -14.91
C VAL A 110 -1.18 -20.38 -14.85
N ARG A 111 -1.06 -19.69 -15.99
CA ARG A 111 -0.26 -18.47 -16.13
C ARG A 111 -1.16 -17.25 -16.39
N VAL A 112 -0.84 -16.13 -15.79
CA VAL A 112 -1.36 -14.81 -16.14
C VAL A 112 -0.18 -13.93 -16.47
N SER A 113 -0.13 -13.45 -17.70
CA SER A 113 0.98 -12.65 -18.23
C SER A 113 0.59 -11.19 -18.38
N GLU A 114 1.57 -10.32 -18.55
CA GLU A 114 1.43 -8.91 -18.90
C GLU A 114 0.58 -8.12 -17.89
N ILE A 115 0.67 -8.44 -16.60
CA ILE A 115 0.02 -7.67 -15.56
C ILE A 115 0.76 -6.34 -15.41
N ALA A 116 0.16 -5.25 -15.85
CA ALA A 116 0.74 -3.93 -15.65
C ALA A 116 0.87 -3.63 -14.16
N VAL A 117 2.08 -3.29 -13.72
CA VAL A 117 2.43 -2.96 -12.34
C VAL A 117 2.94 -1.53 -12.27
N VAL A 118 2.42 -0.78 -11.32
CA VAL A 118 2.92 0.55 -10.96
C VAL A 118 3.30 0.48 -9.49
N SER A 119 4.53 0.79 -9.16
CA SER A 119 5.06 0.77 -7.80
C SER A 119 5.80 2.07 -7.51
N THR A 120 6.12 2.31 -6.26
CA THR A 120 6.89 3.47 -5.83
C THR A 120 8.20 3.00 -5.20
N CYS A 121 9.32 3.50 -5.71
CA CYS A 121 10.64 3.21 -5.16
C CYS A 121 10.73 3.76 -3.74
N GLU A 122 11.00 2.91 -2.76
CA GLU A 122 11.13 3.31 -1.35
C GLU A 122 12.31 4.25 -1.09
N LEU A 123 13.35 4.22 -1.95
CA LEU A 123 14.55 5.05 -1.82
C LEU A 123 14.35 6.48 -2.29
N HIS A 124 13.57 6.67 -3.37
CA HIS A 124 13.45 7.98 -4.03
C HIS A 124 12.00 8.48 -4.10
N PHE A 125 11.03 7.70 -3.66
CA PHE A 125 9.59 7.96 -3.81
C PHE A 125 9.17 8.24 -5.26
N PHE A 126 9.91 7.68 -6.20
CA PHE A 126 9.66 7.81 -7.64
C PHE A 126 8.87 6.61 -8.18
N THR A 127 7.99 6.87 -9.14
CA THR A 127 7.15 5.83 -9.75
C THR A 127 7.97 4.90 -10.63
N ILE A 128 7.83 3.59 -10.40
CA ILE A 128 8.37 2.52 -11.22
C ILE A 128 7.20 1.88 -11.96
N GLN A 129 7.38 1.64 -13.25
CA GLN A 129 6.40 0.92 -14.07
C GLN A 129 7.03 -0.33 -14.66
N GLY A 130 6.24 -1.38 -14.74
CA GLY A 130 6.68 -2.66 -15.29
C GLY A 130 5.53 -3.59 -15.59
N VAL A 131 5.87 -4.83 -15.94
CA VAL A 131 4.93 -5.91 -16.13
C VAL A 131 5.35 -7.11 -15.28
N ALA A 132 4.37 -7.82 -14.76
CA ALA A 132 4.56 -9.05 -14.01
C ALA A 132 3.86 -10.21 -14.67
N ASP A 133 4.50 -11.36 -14.62
CA ASP A 133 3.92 -12.65 -14.99
C ASP A 133 3.83 -13.51 -13.74
N ILE A 134 2.67 -14.10 -13.51
CA ILE A 134 2.47 -15.05 -12.42
C ILE A 134 2.04 -16.41 -12.98
N ALA A 135 2.60 -17.46 -12.42
CA ALA A 135 2.22 -18.83 -12.76
C ALA A 135 2.14 -19.68 -11.49
N TYR A 136 1.24 -20.64 -11.47
CA TYR A 136 1.15 -21.65 -10.42
C TYR A 136 0.49 -22.93 -10.95
N VAL A 137 0.76 -24.04 -10.31
CA VAL A 137 0.05 -25.29 -10.54
C VAL A 137 -1.04 -25.41 -9.46
N PRO A 138 -2.31 -25.51 -9.84
CA PRO A 138 -3.39 -25.69 -8.88
C PRO A 138 -3.29 -27.05 -8.20
N ALA A 139 -3.70 -27.07 -6.92
CA ALA A 139 -3.92 -28.32 -6.21
C ALA A 139 -5.43 -28.46 -5.88
N VAL A 140 -5.78 -28.36 -4.61
CA VAL A 140 -7.19 -28.46 -4.15
C VAL A 140 -8.01 -27.22 -4.50
N LYS A 141 -7.35 -26.08 -4.68
CA LYS A 141 -8.01 -24.77 -4.90
C LYS A 141 -7.44 -24.03 -6.09
N LEU A 142 -8.30 -23.25 -6.73
CA LEU A 142 -7.99 -22.32 -7.82
C LEU A 142 -8.21 -20.87 -7.35
N PHE A 143 -7.32 -19.96 -7.77
CA PHE A 143 -7.55 -18.53 -7.62
C PHE A 143 -8.23 -17.94 -8.85
N GLY A 144 -9.29 -17.16 -8.64
CA GLY A 144 -9.98 -16.44 -9.72
C GLY A 144 -9.06 -15.43 -10.42
N LEU A 145 -9.12 -15.33 -11.76
CA LEU A 145 -8.28 -14.47 -12.60
C LEU A 145 -8.22 -13.00 -12.14
N PRO A 146 -9.34 -12.31 -11.88
CA PRO A 146 -9.30 -10.89 -11.50
C PRO A 146 -8.61 -10.62 -10.16
N LYS A 147 -8.54 -11.63 -9.29
CA LYS A 147 -7.99 -11.47 -7.95
C LYS A 147 -6.48 -11.58 -7.91
N ARG A 148 -5.89 -12.37 -8.81
CA ARG A 148 -4.44 -12.47 -8.98
C ARG A 148 -3.84 -11.12 -9.33
N THR A 149 -4.43 -10.44 -10.31
CA THR A 149 -4.02 -9.11 -10.73
C THR A 149 -4.08 -8.09 -9.60
N ARG A 150 -5.11 -8.18 -8.74
CA ARG A 150 -5.23 -7.27 -7.57
C ARG A 150 -4.16 -7.53 -6.50
N ILE A 151 -3.81 -8.81 -6.25
CA ILE A 151 -2.76 -9.15 -5.28
C ILE A 151 -1.39 -8.69 -5.78
N VAL A 152 -1.13 -8.79 -7.07
CA VAL A 152 0.14 -8.33 -7.66
C VAL A 152 0.28 -6.81 -7.64
N ARG A 153 -0.84 -6.09 -7.62
CA ARG A 153 -0.88 -4.62 -7.62
C ARG A 153 -0.99 -3.99 -6.22
N PHE A 154 -1.16 -4.81 -5.20
CA PHE A 154 -1.16 -4.36 -3.81
C PHE A 154 0.27 -4.06 -3.35
#